data_b1ca36de7770af9fd2c52fdca66d9a4b
#
_entry.id   b1ca36de7770af9fd2c52fdca66d9a4b
#
_cell.length_a   1.000
_cell.length_b   1.000
_cell.length_c   1.000
_cell.angle_alpha   90.00
_cell.angle_beta   90.00
_cell.angle_gamma   90.00
#
_symmetry.space_group_name_H-M   'P 1'
#
loop_
_entity.id
_entity.type
_entity.pdbx_description
1 polymer ?
#
loop_
_entity_poly.entity_id
_entity_poly.type
_entity_poly.pdbx_seq_one_letter_code
_entity_poly.pdbx_strand_id
1 'polypeptide(L)'
;MFKELDPLLHSQLRLAVMSILLSVEEAEFVYIKEKTNATAGNLSVQLDKLNEAGYIEIEKGFAGKKPRTVCRITDKGRLAMGSM
;
A
#
# COMPACT_ATOMS: atom_id res chain seq x y z
N MET A 1 18.74 19.52 3.87
CA MET A 1 18.54 18.45 4.85
C MET A 1 17.39 17.54 4.43
N PHE A 2 17.58 16.27 4.50
CA PHE A 2 16.55 15.34 4.11
C PHE A 2 15.61 15.08 5.26
N LYS A 3 14.32 15.01 4.94
CA LYS A 3 13.33 14.58 5.90
C LYS A 3 13.39 13.07 6.00
N GLU A 4 13.49 12.57 7.21
CA GLU A 4 13.53 11.14 7.41
C GLU A 4 12.14 10.53 7.25
N LEU A 5 12.07 9.43 6.55
CA LEU A 5 10.85 8.65 6.46
C LEU A 5 10.63 7.87 7.73
N ASP A 6 9.37 7.61 8.05
CA ASP A 6 9.01 6.68 9.11
C ASP A 6 9.73 5.35 8.87
N PRO A 7 10.31 4.75 9.92
CA PRO A 7 11.01 3.45 9.75
C PRO A 7 10.18 2.38 9.04
N LEU A 8 8.87 2.43 9.19
CA LEU A 8 7.99 1.50 8.50
C LEU A 8 8.14 1.59 6.99
N LEU A 9 8.51 2.74 6.48
CA LEU A 9 8.65 2.97 5.04
C LEU A 9 10.06 2.71 4.53
N HIS A 10 10.96 2.19 5.36
CA HIS A 10 12.31 1.84 4.93
C HIS A 10 12.35 0.56 4.10
N SER A 11 11.31 -0.24 4.13
CA SER A 11 11.24 -1.43 3.28
C SER A 11 10.99 -1.00 1.83
N GLN A 12 11.79 -1.55 0.92
CA GLN A 12 11.67 -1.22 -0.49
C GLN A 12 10.27 -1.57 -1.01
N LEU A 13 9.74 -2.71 -0.61
CA LEU A 13 8.41 -3.13 -1.07
C LEU A 13 7.32 -2.23 -0.50
N ARG A 14 7.38 -1.91 0.79
CA ARG A 14 6.36 -1.03 1.39
C ARG A 14 6.41 0.35 0.75
N LEU A 15 7.61 0.86 0.48
CA LEU A 15 7.75 2.16 -0.16
C LEU A 15 7.18 2.12 -1.58
N ALA A 16 7.41 1.03 -2.31
CA ALA A 16 6.87 0.89 -3.66
C ALA A 16 5.33 0.88 -3.64
N VAL A 17 4.74 0.16 -2.68
CA VAL A 17 3.29 0.13 -2.52
C VAL A 17 2.76 1.53 -2.27
N MET A 18 3.36 2.26 -1.34
CA MET A 18 2.91 3.61 -1.01
C MET A 18 3.04 4.54 -2.21
N SER A 19 4.11 4.40 -2.99
CA SER A 19 4.31 5.21 -4.18
C SER A 19 3.23 4.96 -5.22
N ILE A 20 2.84 3.71 -5.41
CA ILE A 20 1.75 3.37 -6.32
C ILE A 20 0.45 4.02 -5.85
N LEU A 21 0.15 3.90 -4.55
CA LEU A 21 -1.12 4.39 -4.03
C LEU A 21 -1.19 5.92 -3.98
N LEU A 22 -0.04 6.60 -4.01
CA LEU A 22 -0.04 8.07 -4.09
C LEU A 22 -0.59 8.57 -5.42
N SER A 23 -0.47 7.79 -6.48
CA SER A 23 -0.83 8.24 -7.82
C SER A 23 -2.22 7.79 -8.26
N VAL A 24 -2.94 7.05 -7.41
CA VAL A 24 -4.28 6.54 -7.73
C VAL A 24 -5.20 6.72 -6.55
N GLU A 25 -6.50 6.67 -6.77
CA GLU A 25 -7.46 6.71 -5.68
C GLU A 25 -7.48 5.37 -4.94
N GLU A 26 -7.38 4.29 -5.68
CA GLU A 26 -7.33 2.96 -5.11
C GLU A 26 -6.68 2.01 -6.11
N ALA A 27 -6.18 0.89 -5.63
CA ALA A 27 -5.57 -0.11 -6.48
C ALA A 27 -5.91 -1.50 -5.96
N GLU A 28 -6.13 -2.43 -6.88
CA GLU A 28 -6.38 -3.81 -6.50
C GLU A 28 -5.10 -4.52 -6.12
N PHE A 29 -5.24 -5.50 -5.25
CA PHE A 29 -4.11 -6.32 -4.80
C PHE A 29 -3.33 -6.90 -5.99
N VAL A 30 -4.06 -7.42 -6.98
CA VAL A 30 -3.43 -8.03 -8.16
C VAL A 30 -2.58 -7.00 -8.93
N TYR A 31 -3.10 -5.79 -9.07
CA TYR A 31 -2.38 -4.73 -9.74
C TYR A 31 -1.07 -4.38 -9.01
N ILE A 32 -1.17 -4.22 -7.69
CA ILE A 32 0.00 -3.90 -6.86
C ILE A 32 1.02 -5.03 -6.95
N LYS A 33 0.54 -6.27 -6.88
CA LYS A 33 1.42 -7.44 -6.97
C LYS A 33 2.20 -7.46 -8.27
N GLU A 34 1.52 -7.18 -9.37
CA GLU A 34 2.17 -7.18 -10.68
C GLU A 34 3.18 -6.04 -10.81
N LYS A 35 2.82 -4.86 -10.32
CA LYS A 35 3.70 -3.69 -10.43
C LYS A 35 4.94 -3.82 -9.57
N THR A 36 4.83 -4.46 -8.41
CA THR A 36 5.95 -4.62 -7.50
C THR A 36 6.74 -5.91 -7.75
N ASN A 37 6.18 -6.81 -8.55
CA ASN A 37 6.77 -8.13 -8.80
C ASN A 37 6.97 -8.92 -7.51
N ALA A 38 6.13 -8.68 -6.52
CA ALA A 38 6.21 -9.37 -5.24
C ALA A 38 5.40 -10.66 -5.27
N THR A 39 5.71 -11.55 -4.34
CA THR A 39 4.86 -12.72 -4.14
C THR A 39 3.60 -12.30 -3.39
N ALA A 40 2.52 -13.05 -3.57
CA ALA A 40 1.27 -12.75 -2.89
C ALA A 40 1.45 -12.76 -1.38
N GLY A 41 2.20 -13.74 -0.86
CA GLY A 41 2.42 -13.86 0.57
C GLY A 41 3.18 -12.68 1.15
N ASN A 42 4.28 -12.29 0.51
CA ASN A 42 5.07 -11.18 1.00
C ASN A 42 4.30 -9.87 0.90
N LEU A 43 3.61 -9.66 -0.21
CA LEU A 43 2.82 -8.44 -0.37
C LEU A 43 1.74 -8.34 0.69
N SER A 44 1.05 -9.46 0.96
CA SER A 44 -0.01 -9.49 1.97
C SER A 44 0.53 -9.07 3.34
N VAL A 45 1.70 -9.57 3.73
CA VAL A 45 2.33 -9.22 5.00
C VAL A 45 2.63 -7.72 5.05
N GLN A 46 3.18 -7.18 3.96
CA GLN A 46 3.54 -5.76 3.94
C GLN A 46 2.29 -4.87 3.96
N LEU A 47 1.24 -5.26 3.25
CA LEU A 47 -0.01 -4.50 3.28
C LEU A 47 -0.62 -4.49 4.68
N ASP A 48 -0.56 -5.63 5.39
CA ASP A 48 -1.09 -5.68 6.75
C ASP A 48 -0.32 -4.73 7.67
N LYS A 49 0.99 -4.65 7.52
CA LYS A 49 1.80 -3.74 8.33
C LYS A 49 1.43 -2.28 8.07
N LEU A 50 1.23 -1.93 6.81
CA LEU A 50 0.83 -0.57 6.46
C LEU A 50 -0.57 -0.25 6.96
N ASN A 51 -1.46 -1.23 6.90
CA ASN A 51 -2.82 -1.06 7.39
C ASN A 51 -2.85 -0.88 8.91
N GLU A 52 -2.05 -1.66 9.63
CA GLU A 52 -1.97 -1.53 11.09
C GLU A 52 -1.45 -0.17 11.51
N ALA A 53 -0.54 0.39 10.73
CA ALA A 53 0.00 1.72 11.00
C ALA A 53 -0.97 2.84 10.63
N GLY A 54 -2.07 2.51 9.95
CA GLY A 54 -3.04 3.50 9.52
C GLY A 54 -2.65 4.22 8.25
N TYR A 55 -1.66 3.74 7.52
CA TYR A 55 -1.18 4.40 6.31
C TYR A 55 -1.99 4.04 5.08
N ILE A 56 -2.66 2.88 5.10
CA ILE A 56 -3.55 2.48 4.01
C ILE A 56 -4.81 1.86 4.60
N GLU A 57 -5.85 1.81 3.77
CA GLU A 57 -7.06 1.07 4.06
C GLU A 57 -7.14 -0.10 3.09
N ILE A 58 -7.61 -1.23 3.59
CA ILE A 58 -7.79 -2.44 2.79
C ILE A 58 -9.27 -2.80 2.83
N GLU A 59 -9.87 -2.91 1.67
CA GLU A 59 -11.26 -3.29 1.54
C GLU A 59 -11.34 -4.61 0.81
N LYS A 60 -11.95 -5.62 1.43
CA LYS A 60 -12.13 -6.93 0.83
C LYS A 60 -13.59 -7.10 0.46
N GLY A 61 -13.82 -7.59 -0.76
CA GLY A 61 -15.16 -7.79 -1.27
C GLY A 61 -15.12 -8.75 -2.43
N PHE A 62 -16.09 -8.61 -3.33
CA PHE A 62 -16.20 -9.50 -4.47
C PHE A 62 -16.46 -8.69 -5.73
N ALA A 63 -15.90 -9.18 -6.84
CA ALA A 63 -16.26 -8.74 -8.18
C ALA A 63 -16.95 -9.94 -8.84
N GLY A 64 -18.28 -9.94 -8.80
CA GLY A 64 -19.03 -11.12 -9.16
C GLY A 64 -18.80 -12.22 -8.14
N LYS A 65 -18.28 -13.36 -8.57
CA LYS A 65 -18.00 -14.49 -7.69
C LYS A 65 -16.55 -14.54 -7.23
N LYS A 66 -15.70 -13.63 -7.72
CA LYS A 66 -14.27 -13.65 -7.40
C LYS A 66 -13.97 -12.70 -6.26
N PRO A 67 -13.13 -13.11 -5.30
CA PRO A 67 -12.69 -12.18 -4.26
C PRO A 67 -11.92 -11.02 -4.88
N ARG A 68 -12.12 -9.84 -4.31
CA ARG A 68 -11.44 -8.63 -4.77
C ARG A 68 -10.96 -7.84 -3.56
N THR A 69 -9.68 -7.53 -3.55
CA THR A 69 -9.08 -6.73 -2.48
C THR A 69 -8.59 -5.43 -3.07
N VAL A 70 -8.98 -4.32 -2.46
CA VAL A 70 -8.65 -2.98 -2.92
C VAL A 70 -7.96 -2.24 -1.79
N CYS A 71 -6.91 -1.50 -2.13
CA CYS A 71 -6.12 -0.72 -1.17
C CYS A 71 -6.18 0.75 -1.53
N ARG A 72 -6.21 1.61 -0.50
CA ARG A 72 -6.19 3.07 -0.65
C ARG A 72 -5.20 3.65 0.33
N ILE A 73 -4.53 4.73 -0.07
CA ILE A 73 -3.69 5.47 0.86
C ILE A 73 -4.58 6.37 1.73
N THR A 74 -4.21 6.54 2.98
CA THR A 74 -4.91 7.45 3.89
C THR A 74 -4.19 8.79 3.94
N ASP A 75 -4.82 9.78 4.55
CA ASP A 75 -4.17 11.07 4.77
C ASP A 75 -2.91 10.90 5.60
N LYS A 76 -2.97 10.03 6.61
CA LYS A 76 -1.80 9.73 7.43
C LYS A 76 -0.69 9.13 6.58
N GLY A 77 -1.03 8.25 5.64
CA GLY A 77 -0.05 7.67 4.73
C GLY A 77 0.58 8.70 3.82
N ARG A 78 -0.21 9.64 3.31
CA ARG A 78 0.32 10.71 2.47
C ARG A 78 1.31 11.57 3.23
N LEU A 79 0.98 11.90 4.49
CA LEU A 79 1.88 12.68 5.33
C LEU A 79 3.16 11.93 5.62
N ALA A 80 3.06 10.61 5.87
CA ALA A 80 4.23 9.78 6.15
C ALA A 80 5.18 9.72 4.96
N MET A 81 4.64 9.77 3.74
CA MET A 81 5.45 9.80 2.53
C MET A 81 6.10 11.16 2.27
N GLY A 82 5.73 12.17 3.04
CA GLY A 82 6.27 13.49 2.86
C GLY A 82 5.67 14.24 1.69
N SER A 83 4.48 13.86 1.27
CA SER A 83 3.75 14.59 0.22
C SER A 83 3.40 15.97 0.69
N MET A 84 3.54 16.88 -0.20
CA MET A 84 3.17 18.26 0.10
C MET A 84 1.94 18.68 -0.63
#